data_a716a079e97dbc15618ee1e2a178e0fb
#
_entry.id   a716a079e97dbc15618ee1e2a178e0fb
#
_cell.length_a   1.000
_cell.length_b   1.000
_cell.length_c   1.000
_cell.angle_alpha   90.00
_cell.angle_beta   90.00
_cell.angle_gamma   90.00
#
_symmetry.space_group_name_H-M   'P 1'
#
loop_
_entity.id
_entity.type
_entity.pdbx_description
1 polymer ?
#
loop_
_entity_poly.entity_id
_entity_poly.type
_entity_poly.pdbx_seq_one_letter_code
_entity_poly.pdbx_strand_id
1 'polypeptide(L)'
;HREQILNMNGLRPLIKIYRFLTVFGIDPLRALNSIKGIPYYIKNFILLSRQQKSATVKFPFANLYPCLDDRFSNSGIANGHYFHQDLLVARKIFQNNPKLHVDVGSRVDGFVAHLAVFREVEVFDIRSLDININNITFTQMDLMMTGDSELFEYCDSISSLHAVEHFGMGRYGDPVNYDGYLLGLNNLYKILKINGKFYFSVPIGPQRIEFDAHRVFSMSYLLELFKDKYYIDSFSYIDDNGDLHENIQIKEKN
;
A
#
# COMPACT_ATOMS: atom_id res chain seq x y z
N HIS A 1 2.87 3.43 -16.61
CA HIS A 1 3.37 2.72 -17.82
C HIS A 1 3.14 1.20 -17.76
N ARG A 2 3.23 0.54 -16.59
CA ARG A 2 2.93 -0.90 -16.43
C ARG A 2 1.45 -1.23 -16.70
N GLU A 3 0.52 -0.39 -16.23
CA GLU A 3 -0.92 -0.62 -16.38
C GLU A 3 -1.47 -0.17 -17.75
N GLN A 4 -0.89 0.82 -18.40
CA GLN A 4 -1.31 1.24 -19.75
C GLN A 4 -1.06 0.18 -20.84
N ILE A 5 -0.05 -0.68 -20.65
CA ILE A 5 0.20 -1.82 -21.57
C ILE A 5 -0.86 -2.91 -21.37
N LEU A 6 -1.54 -2.95 -20.21
CA LEU A 6 -2.49 -4.01 -19.84
C LEU A 6 -3.87 -3.89 -20.53
N ASN A 7 -4.20 -2.74 -21.12
CA ASN A 7 -5.52 -2.49 -21.73
C ASN A 7 -5.64 -2.81 -23.23
N MET A 8 -4.59 -3.34 -23.86
CA MET A 8 -4.65 -3.71 -25.27
C MET A 8 -5.17 -5.16 -25.46
N ASN A 9 -6.39 -5.31 -25.92
CA ASN A 9 -7.09 -6.59 -26.08
C ASN A 9 -6.35 -7.67 -26.91
N GLY A 10 -5.37 -7.31 -27.75
CA GLY A 10 -4.54 -8.24 -28.53
C GLY A 10 -3.33 -8.82 -27.79
N LEU A 11 -2.93 -8.29 -26.63
CA LEU A 11 -1.70 -8.65 -25.90
C LEU A 11 -1.95 -9.53 -24.65
N ARG A 12 -3.17 -9.97 -24.43
CA ARG A 12 -3.54 -10.77 -23.26
C ARG A 12 -2.62 -11.98 -22.95
N PRO A 13 -2.17 -12.77 -23.93
CA PRO A 13 -1.25 -13.89 -23.66
C PRO A 13 0.13 -13.41 -23.20
N LEU A 14 0.66 -12.35 -23.78
CA LEU A 14 1.97 -11.79 -23.41
C LEU A 14 1.94 -11.17 -21.99
N ILE A 15 0.82 -10.58 -21.62
CA ILE A 15 0.60 -10.05 -20.27
C ILE A 15 0.61 -11.18 -19.24
N LYS A 16 -0.01 -12.31 -19.54
CA LYS A 16 0.00 -13.49 -18.66
C LYS A 16 1.42 -14.03 -18.48
N ILE A 17 2.18 -14.15 -19.56
CA ILE A 17 3.58 -14.60 -19.52
C ILE A 17 4.42 -13.59 -18.71
N TYR A 18 4.26 -12.30 -18.95
CA TYR A 18 4.95 -11.25 -18.19
C TYR A 18 4.64 -11.37 -16.68
N ARG A 19 3.35 -11.47 -16.31
CA ARG A 19 2.95 -11.64 -14.91
C ARG A 19 3.53 -12.91 -14.30
N PHE A 20 3.52 -14.02 -15.04
CA PHE A 20 4.11 -15.27 -14.58
C PHE A 20 5.62 -15.11 -14.31
N LEU A 21 6.37 -14.50 -15.21
CA LEU A 21 7.80 -14.25 -15.03
C LEU A 21 8.08 -13.35 -13.83
N THR A 22 7.26 -12.31 -13.61
CA THR A 22 7.45 -11.39 -12.47
C THR A 22 7.20 -12.05 -11.12
N VAL A 23 6.36 -13.10 -11.03
CA VAL A 23 6.18 -13.90 -9.80
C VAL A 23 7.50 -14.57 -9.39
N PHE A 24 8.34 -14.96 -10.36
CA PHE A 24 9.67 -15.51 -10.11
C PHE A 24 10.79 -14.46 -10.01
N GLY A 25 10.43 -13.17 -9.90
CA GLY A 25 11.41 -12.08 -9.81
C GLY A 25 12.05 -11.68 -11.14
N ILE A 26 11.59 -12.24 -12.28
CA ILE A 26 12.10 -11.92 -13.61
C ILE A 26 11.28 -10.77 -14.20
N ASP A 27 11.89 -9.60 -14.41
CA ASP A 27 11.27 -8.45 -15.09
C ASP A 27 11.86 -8.27 -16.50
N PRO A 28 11.18 -8.73 -17.56
CA PRO A 28 11.68 -8.65 -18.93
C PRO A 28 11.90 -7.20 -19.42
N LEU A 29 11.09 -6.24 -18.97
CA LEU A 29 11.25 -4.83 -19.34
C LEU A 29 12.50 -4.23 -18.69
N ARG A 30 12.73 -4.55 -17.43
CA ARG A 30 13.94 -4.17 -16.72
C ARG A 30 15.19 -4.77 -17.37
N ALA A 31 15.12 -6.05 -17.76
CA ALA A 31 16.20 -6.73 -18.46
C ALA A 31 16.53 -6.04 -19.80
N LEU A 32 15.52 -5.69 -20.60
CA LEU A 32 15.71 -4.96 -21.85
C LEU A 32 16.33 -3.58 -21.63
N ASN A 33 15.88 -2.83 -20.63
CA ASN A 33 16.44 -1.53 -20.29
C ASN A 33 17.88 -1.66 -19.79
N SER A 34 18.20 -2.68 -19.02
CA SER A 34 19.56 -2.97 -18.60
C SER A 34 20.48 -3.23 -19.78
N ILE A 35 20.06 -4.03 -20.76
CA ILE A 35 20.82 -4.26 -22.00
C ILE A 35 21.06 -2.94 -22.74
N LYS A 36 20.03 -2.10 -22.90
CA LYS A 36 20.15 -0.77 -23.52
C LYS A 36 21.08 0.16 -22.73
N GLY A 37 21.21 -0.04 -21.44
CA GLY A 37 22.07 0.74 -20.54
C GLY A 37 23.56 0.44 -20.67
N ILE A 38 23.94 -0.76 -21.13
CA ILE A 38 25.35 -1.21 -21.22
C ILE A 38 26.25 -0.22 -22.00
N PRO A 39 25.90 0.23 -23.21
CA PRO A 39 26.74 1.18 -23.96
C PRO A 39 26.97 2.50 -23.23
N TYR A 40 25.93 2.99 -22.52
CA TYR A 40 26.05 4.22 -21.72
C TYR A 40 26.93 4.01 -20.50
N TYR A 41 26.82 2.87 -19.82
CA TYR A 41 27.68 2.52 -18.69
C TYR A 41 29.15 2.53 -19.09
N ILE A 42 29.51 1.85 -20.18
CA ILE A 42 30.87 1.79 -20.70
C ILE A 42 31.38 3.19 -21.10
N LYS A 43 30.58 3.94 -21.83
CA LYS A 43 30.90 5.31 -22.24
C LYS A 43 31.16 6.22 -21.05
N ASN A 44 30.28 6.17 -20.03
CA ASN A 44 30.39 7.00 -18.85
C ASN A 44 31.61 6.61 -18.01
N PHE A 45 31.92 5.32 -17.88
CA PHE A 45 33.12 4.84 -17.20
C PHE A 45 34.40 5.39 -17.85
N ILE A 46 34.49 5.32 -19.19
CA ILE A 46 35.66 5.82 -19.94
C ILE A 46 35.80 7.34 -19.75
N LEU A 47 34.68 8.09 -19.86
CA LEU A 47 34.70 9.54 -19.71
C LEU A 47 35.12 9.95 -18.30
N LEU A 48 34.49 9.33 -17.28
CA LEU A 48 34.78 9.64 -15.87
C LEU A 48 36.23 9.28 -15.50
N SER A 49 36.76 8.15 -15.99
CA SER A 49 38.15 7.75 -15.81
C SER A 49 39.14 8.76 -16.43
N ARG A 50 38.80 9.35 -17.58
CA ARG A 50 39.62 10.40 -18.18
C ARG A 50 39.60 11.69 -17.35
N GLN A 51 38.41 12.12 -16.91
CA GLN A 51 38.26 13.31 -16.09
C GLN A 51 38.92 13.20 -14.74
N GLN A 52 38.89 12.02 -14.13
CA GLN A 52 39.59 11.75 -12.86
C GLN A 52 41.09 12.07 -12.92
N LYS A 53 41.73 11.82 -14.07
CA LYS A 53 43.20 12.07 -14.22
C LYS A 53 43.56 13.55 -14.06
N SER A 54 42.68 14.46 -14.47
CA SER A 54 42.88 15.92 -14.37
C SER A 54 42.21 16.57 -13.18
N ALA A 55 41.48 15.80 -12.34
CA ALA A 55 40.76 16.32 -11.20
C ALA A 55 41.72 16.75 -10.06
N THR A 56 41.44 17.88 -9.42
CA THR A 56 42.19 18.37 -8.26
C THR A 56 42.00 17.46 -7.06
N VAL A 57 40.75 17.03 -6.80
CA VAL A 57 40.43 16.04 -5.76
C VAL A 57 40.07 14.72 -6.46
N LYS A 58 40.76 13.65 -6.09
CA LYS A 58 40.58 12.35 -6.72
C LYS A 58 39.76 11.42 -5.86
N PHE A 59 38.69 10.86 -6.44
CA PHE A 59 37.96 9.74 -5.89
C PHE A 59 38.41 8.46 -6.61
N PRO A 60 39.09 7.51 -5.93
CA PRO A 60 39.51 6.25 -6.55
C PRO A 60 38.27 5.42 -6.93
N PHE A 61 38.32 4.78 -8.11
CA PHE A 61 37.35 3.73 -8.41
C PHE A 61 37.58 2.54 -7.48
N ALA A 62 36.52 2.10 -6.80
CA ALA A 62 36.51 0.90 -5.99
C ALA A 62 35.85 -0.26 -6.78
N ASN A 63 34.66 -0.68 -6.39
CA ASN A 63 33.94 -1.72 -7.08
C ASN A 63 33.10 -1.16 -8.23
N LEU A 64 32.96 -1.95 -9.29
CA LEU A 64 32.00 -1.65 -10.35
C LEU A 64 30.60 -2.03 -9.87
N TYR A 65 29.69 -1.07 -9.83
CA TYR A 65 28.29 -1.27 -9.43
C TYR A 65 27.37 -0.82 -10.59
N PRO A 66 26.95 -1.76 -11.46
CA PRO A 66 26.19 -1.41 -12.66
C PRO A 66 24.71 -1.11 -12.34
N CYS A 67 24.29 0.15 -12.49
CA CYS A 67 22.91 0.59 -12.47
C CYS A 67 22.46 0.85 -13.92
N LEU A 68 22.13 -0.20 -14.66
CA LEU A 68 21.99 -0.16 -16.10
C LEU A 68 20.63 0.37 -16.58
N ASP A 69 19.57 0.13 -15.80
CA ASP A 69 18.18 0.48 -16.13
C ASP A 69 17.74 1.85 -15.57
N ASP A 70 18.44 2.41 -14.60
CA ASP A 70 18.07 3.68 -13.92
C ASP A 70 17.90 4.84 -14.89
N ARG A 71 18.72 4.89 -15.95
CA ARG A 71 18.65 5.92 -16.99
C ARG A 71 17.29 6.00 -17.69
N PHE A 72 16.56 4.90 -17.72
CA PHE A 72 15.26 4.76 -18.37
C PHE A 72 14.10 4.80 -17.39
N SER A 73 14.41 5.00 -16.11
CA SER A 73 13.42 5.08 -15.04
C SER A 73 13.02 6.53 -14.78
N ASN A 74 11.77 6.74 -14.37
CA ASN A 74 11.33 8.02 -13.85
C ASN A 74 11.88 8.24 -12.45
N SER A 75 11.89 9.49 -11.98
CA SER A 75 12.32 9.86 -10.61
C SER A 75 11.47 9.27 -9.49
N GLY A 76 10.37 8.63 -9.84
CA GLY A 76 9.43 7.97 -8.95
C GLY A 76 8.08 7.77 -9.62
N ILE A 77 7.16 7.15 -8.91
CA ILE A 77 5.79 6.93 -9.36
C ILE A 77 4.87 7.74 -8.44
N ALA A 78 4.32 8.85 -8.96
CA ALA A 78 3.42 9.72 -8.24
C ALA A 78 1.96 9.50 -8.68
N ASN A 79 1.55 8.25 -8.80
CA ASN A 79 0.19 7.85 -9.15
C ASN A 79 -0.14 6.48 -8.55
N GLY A 80 -1.41 6.08 -8.67
CA GLY A 80 -1.91 4.80 -8.21
C GLY A 80 -2.37 4.81 -6.75
N HIS A 81 -2.94 3.68 -6.35
CA HIS A 81 -3.71 3.57 -5.10
C HIS A 81 -2.90 3.98 -3.87
N TYR A 82 -1.75 3.37 -3.64
CA TYR A 82 -0.95 3.60 -2.44
C TYR A 82 -0.45 5.04 -2.34
N PHE A 83 0.06 5.62 -3.44
CA PHE A 83 0.58 6.98 -3.41
C PHE A 83 -0.47 8.00 -2.98
N HIS A 84 -1.62 8.01 -3.65
CA HIS A 84 -2.68 8.96 -3.36
C HIS A 84 -3.39 8.70 -2.03
N GLN A 85 -3.69 7.44 -1.74
CA GLN A 85 -4.33 7.03 -0.51
C GLN A 85 -3.51 7.42 0.71
N ASP A 86 -2.22 7.06 0.72
CA ASP A 86 -1.34 7.27 1.87
C ASP A 86 -1.22 8.75 2.19
N LEU A 87 -1.03 9.61 1.16
CA LEU A 87 -0.97 11.05 1.33
C LEU A 87 -2.32 11.65 1.77
N LEU A 88 -3.42 11.21 1.18
CA LEU A 88 -4.76 11.71 1.51
C LEU A 88 -5.10 11.39 2.97
N VAL A 89 -4.92 10.14 3.38
CA VAL A 89 -5.29 9.71 4.72
C VAL A 89 -4.33 10.29 5.77
N ALA A 90 -3.03 10.33 5.50
CA ALA A 90 -2.07 10.97 6.40
C ALA A 90 -2.43 12.46 6.63
N ARG A 91 -2.78 13.21 5.58
CA ARG A 91 -3.26 14.58 5.67
C ARG A 91 -4.52 14.71 6.54
N LYS A 92 -5.50 13.82 6.36
CA LYS A 92 -6.73 13.81 7.17
C LYS A 92 -6.45 13.52 8.65
N ILE A 93 -5.55 12.59 8.96
CA ILE A 93 -5.16 12.28 10.34
C ILE A 93 -4.40 13.45 10.96
N PHE A 94 -3.50 14.10 10.21
CA PHE A 94 -2.82 15.32 10.66
C PHE A 94 -3.82 16.42 11.02
N GLN A 95 -4.81 16.67 10.17
CA GLN A 95 -5.85 17.69 10.40
C GLN A 95 -6.76 17.35 11.60
N ASN A 96 -7.12 16.09 11.77
CA ASN A 96 -7.97 15.63 12.88
C ASN A 96 -7.22 15.59 14.22
N ASN A 97 -5.90 15.46 14.18
CA ASN A 97 -5.00 15.41 15.35
C ASN A 97 -5.54 14.54 16.51
N PRO A 98 -5.82 13.23 16.27
CA PRO A 98 -6.34 12.35 17.31
C PRO A 98 -5.33 12.19 18.45
N LYS A 99 -5.79 11.84 19.67
CA LYS A 99 -4.89 11.57 20.80
C LYS A 99 -4.12 10.27 20.60
N LEU A 100 -4.82 9.22 20.20
CA LEU A 100 -4.24 7.90 19.91
C LEU A 100 -4.72 7.45 18.53
N HIS A 101 -3.78 7.14 17.65
CA HIS A 101 -4.05 6.57 16.33
C HIS A 101 -3.47 5.16 16.23
N VAL A 102 -4.30 4.21 15.81
CA VAL A 102 -3.92 2.83 15.52
C VAL A 102 -4.01 2.60 14.02
N ASP A 103 -2.98 2.01 13.43
CA ASP A 103 -3.01 1.51 12.06
C ASP A 103 -3.06 -0.01 12.04
N VAL A 104 -3.84 -0.57 11.12
CA VAL A 104 -4.04 -2.01 11.00
C VAL A 104 -3.65 -2.52 9.63
N GLY A 105 -2.56 -3.28 9.59
CA GLY A 105 -2.12 -4.04 8.43
C GLY A 105 -1.48 -3.23 7.31
N SER A 106 -1.25 -1.93 7.48
CA SER A 106 -0.55 -1.13 6.47
C SER A 106 0.96 -1.39 6.49
N ARG A 107 1.60 -1.17 5.34
CA ARG A 107 3.05 -1.28 5.25
C ARG A 107 3.74 -0.19 6.05
N VAL A 108 4.70 -0.57 6.90
CA VAL A 108 5.46 0.38 7.73
C VAL A 108 6.32 1.30 6.86
N ASP A 109 6.90 0.79 5.76
CA ASP A 109 7.69 1.56 4.80
C ASP A 109 6.87 2.41 3.81
N GLY A 110 5.55 2.48 4.00
CA GLY A 110 4.59 3.27 3.23
C GLY A 110 3.82 4.24 4.11
N PHE A 111 2.52 3.99 4.27
CA PHE A 111 1.59 4.86 5.01
C PHE A 111 2.06 5.18 6.44
N VAL A 112 2.46 4.16 7.21
CA VAL A 112 2.89 4.34 8.61
C VAL A 112 4.08 5.30 8.71
N ALA A 113 5.05 5.21 7.78
CA ALA A 113 6.18 6.12 7.76
C ALA A 113 5.75 7.59 7.58
N HIS A 114 4.70 7.87 6.80
CA HIS A 114 4.17 9.23 6.68
C HIS A 114 3.60 9.76 7.99
N LEU A 115 2.90 8.91 8.75
CA LEU A 115 2.35 9.26 10.06
C LEU A 115 3.44 9.49 11.11
N ALA A 116 4.44 8.62 11.15
CA ALA A 116 5.52 8.65 12.13
C ALA A 116 6.35 9.94 12.08
N VAL A 117 6.30 10.70 10.98
CA VAL A 117 6.94 12.01 10.85
C VAL A 117 6.37 13.04 11.83
N PHE A 118 5.08 13.00 12.14
CA PHE A 118 4.39 14.04 12.89
C PHE A 118 3.63 13.56 14.13
N ARG A 119 3.60 12.22 14.38
CA ARG A 119 2.90 11.66 15.52
C ARG A 119 3.39 10.27 15.90
N GLU A 120 3.08 9.85 17.11
CA GLU A 120 3.14 8.44 17.51
C GLU A 120 2.00 7.65 16.84
N VAL A 121 2.32 6.44 16.37
CA VAL A 121 1.41 5.49 15.71
C VAL A 121 1.59 4.14 16.34
N GLU A 122 0.50 3.51 16.73
CA GLU A 122 0.47 2.12 17.11
C GLU A 122 0.03 1.26 15.93
N VAL A 123 0.79 0.22 15.62
CA VAL A 123 0.57 -0.64 14.45
C VAL A 123 0.22 -2.03 14.89
N PHE A 124 -0.93 -2.53 14.43
CA PHE A 124 -1.36 -3.91 14.61
C PHE A 124 -1.24 -4.67 13.29
N ASP A 125 -0.48 -5.75 13.27
CA ASP A 125 -0.35 -6.61 12.08
C ASP A 125 -0.16 -8.07 12.54
N ILE A 126 -0.64 -9.01 11.75
CA ILE A 126 -0.45 -10.44 12.02
C ILE A 126 1.00 -10.88 11.76
N ARG A 127 1.69 -10.20 10.86
CA ARG A 127 3.11 -10.44 10.58
C ARG A 127 3.97 -9.81 11.66
N SER A 128 5.12 -10.40 11.97
CA SER A 128 6.06 -9.81 12.91
C SER A 128 6.85 -8.65 12.27
N LEU A 129 7.18 -7.65 13.08
CA LEU A 129 8.14 -6.61 12.75
C LEU A 129 9.15 -6.51 13.89
N ASP A 130 10.40 -6.87 13.63
CA ASP A 130 11.49 -6.85 14.61
C ASP A 130 12.38 -5.62 14.39
N ILE A 131 11.79 -4.43 14.57
CA ILE A 131 12.50 -3.16 14.40
C ILE A 131 11.98 -2.16 15.46
N ASN A 132 12.91 -1.46 16.09
CA ASN A 132 12.58 -0.33 16.96
C ASN A 132 12.72 0.99 16.16
N ILE A 133 11.61 1.65 15.92
CA ILE A 133 11.54 2.90 15.15
C ILE A 133 10.88 3.97 16.02
N ASN A 134 11.44 5.15 16.05
CA ASN A 134 10.84 6.28 16.76
C ASN A 134 9.42 6.55 16.25
N ASN A 135 8.51 6.85 17.17
CA ASN A 135 7.09 7.13 16.90
C ASN A 135 6.29 5.94 16.34
N ILE A 136 6.84 4.72 16.33
CA ILE A 136 6.10 3.52 15.94
C ILE A 136 6.16 2.49 17.07
N THR A 137 5.00 2.15 17.61
CA THR A 137 4.82 1.01 18.52
C THR A 137 4.16 -0.12 17.73
N PHE A 138 4.79 -1.27 17.69
CA PHE A 138 4.28 -2.41 16.91
C PHE A 138 3.79 -3.52 17.83
N THR A 139 2.58 -4.00 17.56
CA THR A 139 1.98 -5.14 18.26
C THR A 139 1.55 -6.20 17.27
N GLN A 140 2.18 -7.38 17.35
CA GLN A 140 1.76 -8.51 16.51
C GLN A 140 0.45 -9.08 17.05
N MET A 141 -0.61 -9.04 16.23
CA MET A 141 -1.91 -9.61 16.61
C MET A 141 -2.75 -9.99 15.40
N ASP A 142 -3.62 -10.98 15.58
CA ASP A 142 -4.64 -11.36 14.63
C ASP A 142 -5.99 -10.70 15.01
N LEU A 143 -6.39 -9.72 14.23
CA LEU A 143 -7.65 -9.00 14.44
C LEU A 143 -8.92 -9.81 14.10
N MET A 144 -8.78 -11.02 13.55
CA MET A 144 -9.91 -11.95 13.43
C MET A 144 -10.19 -12.70 14.74
N MET A 145 -9.22 -12.75 15.65
CA MET A 145 -9.40 -13.37 16.96
C MET A 145 -10.30 -12.51 17.84
N THR A 146 -11.22 -13.14 18.52
CA THR A 146 -12.18 -12.46 19.38
C THR A 146 -11.54 -12.00 20.68
N GLY A 147 -11.58 -10.68 20.90
CA GLY A 147 -11.83 -10.08 22.16
C GLY A 147 -10.76 -10.09 23.23
N ASP A 148 -9.75 -9.26 23.06
CA ASP A 148 -9.13 -8.67 24.24
C ASP A 148 -10.04 -7.55 24.74
N SER A 149 -10.66 -7.74 25.94
CA SER A 149 -11.48 -6.71 26.56
C SER A 149 -10.70 -5.42 26.86
N GLU A 150 -9.37 -5.51 26.90
CA GLU A 150 -8.46 -4.39 27.12
C GLU A 150 -8.41 -3.41 25.92
N LEU A 151 -8.77 -3.85 24.72
CA LEU A 151 -8.82 -3.02 23.53
C LEU A 151 -10.21 -2.41 23.25
N PHE A 152 -11.18 -2.61 24.13
CA PHE A 152 -12.51 -2.00 23.94
C PHE A 152 -12.44 -0.48 24.11
N GLU A 153 -12.96 0.28 23.11
CA GLU A 153 -12.88 1.75 23.08
C GLU A 153 -11.46 2.29 23.34
N TYR A 154 -10.49 1.64 22.77
CA TYR A 154 -9.07 1.89 23.02
C TYR A 154 -8.58 3.20 22.37
N CYS A 155 -8.83 3.40 21.07
CA CYS A 155 -8.32 4.55 20.32
C CYS A 155 -9.42 5.46 19.81
N ASP A 156 -9.11 6.73 19.58
CA ASP A 156 -10.01 7.72 18.99
C ASP A 156 -9.83 7.86 17.48
N SER A 157 -8.88 7.15 16.90
CA SER A 157 -8.64 7.09 15.46
C SER A 157 -8.04 5.75 15.07
N ILE A 158 -8.55 5.14 14.00
CA ILE A 158 -8.04 3.88 13.45
C ILE A 158 -7.99 3.94 11.93
N SER A 159 -6.95 3.37 11.34
CA SER A 159 -6.85 3.16 9.89
C SER A 159 -6.71 1.68 9.55
N SER A 160 -7.32 1.26 8.45
CA SER A 160 -7.11 -0.04 7.82
C SER A 160 -7.18 0.15 6.31
N LEU A 161 -6.01 0.30 5.69
CA LEU A 161 -5.86 0.68 4.31
C LEU A 161 -5.34 -0.51 3.49
N HIS A 162 -6.19 -1.05 2.61
CA HIS A 162 -5.89 -2.26 1.85
C HIS A 162 -5.41 -3.45 2.71
N ALA A 163 -6.11 -3.71 3.83
CA ALA A 163 -5.80 -4.79 4.75
C ALA A 163 -6.97 -5.76 4.94
N VAL A 164 -8.17 -5.26 5.26
CA VAL A 164 -9.34 -6.10 5.60
C VAL A 164 -9.75 -7.05 4.45
N GLU A 165 -9.53 -6.68 3.21
CA GLU A 165 -9.81 -7.53 2.05
C GLU A 165 -9.02 -8.84 2.03
N HIS A 166 -7.94 -8.91 2.81
CA HIS A 166 -7.09 -10.09 2.92
C HIS A 166 -7.45 -10.99 4.12
N PHE A 167 -8.18 -10.50 5.10
CA PHE A 167 -8.44 -11.23 6.34
C PHE A 167 -9.15 -12.56 6.07
N GLY A 168 -8.59 -13.64 6.63
CA GLY A 168 -9.10 -14.99 6.46
C GLY A 168 -8.80 -15.62 5.10
N MET A 169 -7.86 -15.04 4.30
CA MET A 169 -7.45 -15.63 3.03
C MET A 169 -6.21 -16.54 3.15
N GLY A 170 -5.53 -16.55 4.28
CA GLY A 170 -4.33 -17.34 4.52
C GLY A 170 -3.06 -16.78 3.86
N ARG A 171 -3.17 -15.67 3.13
CA ARG A 171 -2.08 -15.09 2.34
C ARG A 171 -0.88 -14.65 3.19
N TYR A 172 -1.14 -14.15 4.38
CA TYR A 172 -0.12 -13.62 5.29
C TYR A 172 0.15 -14.56 6.48
N GLY A 173 -0.24 -15.83 6.37
CA GLY A 173 -0.15 -16.81 7.45
C GLY A 173 -1.33 -16.74 8.43
N ASP A 174 -2.33 -15.95 8.13
CA ASP A 174 -3.60 -15.87 8.85
C ASP A 174 -4.41 -17.16 8.68
N PRO A 175 -5.21 -17.56 9.69
CA PRO A 175 -6.12 -18.69 9.56
C PRO A 175 -7.13 -18.48 8.42
N VAL A 176 -7.33 -19.51 7.58
CA VAL A 176 -8.32 -19.43 6.50
C VAL A 176 -9.73 -19.38 7.11
N ASN A 177 -10.44 -18.29 6.85
CA ASN A 177 -11.80 -18.06 7.31
C ASN A 177 -12.55 -17.19 6.30
N TYR A 178 -13.60 -17.74 5.68
CA TYR A 178 -14.36 -17.00 4.67
C TYR A 178 -14.94 -15.68 5.20
N ASP A 179 -15.36 -15.65 6.46
CA ASP A 179 -15.93 -14.49 7.15
C ASP A 179 -14.89 -13.68 7.95
N GLY A 180 -13.59 -13.95 7.76
CA GLY A 180 -12.52 -13.30 8.50
C GLY A 180 -12.55 -11.76 8.42
N TYR A 181 -12.93 -11.20 7.27
CA TYR A 181 -13.10 -9.76 7.11
C TYR A 181 -14.22 -9.18 7.99
N LEU A 182 -15.31 -9.92 8.21
CA LEU A 182 -16.39 -9.52 9.12
C LEU A 182 -15.94 -9.53 10.58
N LEU A 183 -15.19 -10.55 10.96
CA LEU A 183 -14.61 -10.65 12.32
C LEU A 183 -13.67 -9.48 12.56
N GLY A 184 -12.77 -9.21 11.61
CA GLY A 184 -11.86 -8.06 11.68
C GLY A 184 -12.59 -6.73 11.79
N LEU A 185 -13.56 -6.46 10.93
CA LEU A 185 -14.35 -5.23 10.97
C LEU A 185 -15.13 -5.07 12.30
N ASN A 186 -15.65 -6.16 12.86
CA ASN A 186 -16.32 -6.11 14.15
C ASN A 186 -15.33 -5.75 15.29
N ASN A 187 -14.11 -6.28 15.24
CA ASN A 187 -13.10 -5.96 16.23
C ASN A 187 -12.58 -4.53 16.07
N LEU A 188 -12.36 -4.06 14.85
CA LEU A 188 -12.04 -2.65 14.57
C LEU A 188 -13.12 -1.70 15.13
N TYR A 189 -14.39 -2.05 14.97
CA TYR A 189 -15.50 -1.29 15.54
C TYR A 189 -15.47 -1.23 17.08
N LYS A 190 -15.11 -2.33 17.75
CA LYS A 190 -14.99 -2.38 19.22
C LYS A 190 -13.78 -1.61 19.75
N ILE A 191 -12.66 -1.61 18.99
CA ILE A 191 -11.42 -0.92 19.36
C ILE A 191 -11.59 0.60 19.25
N LEU A 192 -12.38 1.06 18.31
CA LEU A 192 -12.61 2.49 18.09
C LEU A 192 -13.59 3.03 19.13
N LYS A 193 -13.24 4.15 19.78
CA LYS A 193 -14.13 4.88 20.69
C LYS A 193 -15.36 5.43 19.94
N ILE A 194 -16.42 5.66 20.69
CA ILE A 194 -17.60 6.36 20.18
C ILE A 194 -17.18 7.74 19.67
N ASN A 195 -17.65 8.12 18.47
CA ASN A 195 -17.25 9.31 17.72
C ASN A 195 -15.79 9.33 17.24
N GLY A 196 -15.07 8.23 17.35
CA GLY A 196 -13.75 8.07 16.76
C GLY A 196 -13.79 8.06 15.23
N LYS A 197 -12.65 8.29 14.60
CA LYS A 197 -12.51 8.33 13.13
C LYS A 197 -11.95 7.01 12.61
N PHE A 198 -12.67 6.39 11.68
CA PHE A 198 -12.22 5.20 10.95
C PHE A 198 -11.82 5.56 9.51
N TYR A 199 -10.57 5.37 9.17
CA TYR A 199 -10.05 5.51 7.80
C TYR A 199 -9.95 4.11 7.19
N PHE A 200 -10.72 3.89 6.13
CA PHE A 200 -10.88 2.58 5.54
C PHE A 200 -10.71 2.61 4.03
N SER A 201 -9.97 1.67 3.47
CA SER A 201 -9.92 1.47 2.03
C SER A 201 -9.84 0.00 1.66
N VAL A 202 -10.49 -0.35 0.56
CA VAL A 202 -10.51 -1.68 -0.05
C VAL A 202 -10.71 -1.56 -1.56
N PRO A 203 -10.38 -2.59 -2.35
CA PRO A 203 -10.75 -2.65 -3.76
C PRO A 203 -12.28 -2.66 -3.94
N ILE A 204 -12.77 -1.78 -4.83
CA ILE A 204 -14.19 -1.64 -5.12
C ILE A 204 -14.47 -2.11 -6.55
N GLY A 205 -15.58 -2.86 -6.74
CA GLY A 205 -16.01 -3.35 -8.04
C GLY A 205 -17.11 -4.40 -7.92
N PRO A 206 -17.41 -5.17 -8.97
CA PRO A 206 -18.29 -6.33 -8.86
C PRO A 206 -17.75 -7.29 -7.81
N GLN A 207 -18.63 -7.65 -6.84
CA GLN A 207 -18.22 -8.43 -5.66
C GLN A 207 -17.66 -9.80 -6.05
N ARG A 208 -16.44 -10.09 -5.63
CA ARG A 208 -15.72 -11.33 -5.96
C ARG A 208 -14.49 -11.54 -5.09
N ILE A 209 -13.94 -12.73 -5.15
CA ILE A 209 -12.61 -13.07 -4.63
C ILE A 209 -11.65 -13.23 -5.81
N GLU A 210 -10.57 -12.49 -5.80
CA GLU A 210 -9.37 -12.79 -6.57
C GLU A 210 -8.52 -13.72 -5.70
N PHE A 211 -8.58 -15.03 -6.00
CA PHE A 211 -7.98 -16.06 -5.15
C PHE A 211 -6.49 -15.77 -4.90
N ASP A 212 -6.05 -15.97 -3.66
CA ASP A 212 -4.71 -15.69 -3.15
C ASP A 212 -4.27 -14.20 -3.22
N ALA A 213 -5.14 -13.33 -3.72
CA ALA A 213 -4.87 -11.90 -3.78
C ALA A 213 -5.72 -11.12 -2.75
N HIS A 214 -7.01 -10.96 -2.99
CA HIS A 214 -7.89 -10.14 -2.15
C HIS A 214 -9.37 -10.32 -2.49
N ARG A 215 -10.24 -9.79 -1.62
CA ARG A 215 -11.65 -9.56 -1.95
C ARG A 215 -11.81 -8.23 -2.66
N VAL A 216 -12.75 -8.18 -3.61
CA VAL A 216 -13.26 -6.94 -4.21
C VAL A 216 -14.68 -6.77 -3.71
N PHE A 217 -14.98 -5.59 -3.15
CA PHE A 217 -16.27 -5.30 -2.55
C PHE A 217 -17.16 -4.50 -3.50
N SER A 218 -18.45 -4.81 -3.55
CA SER A 218 -19.40 -3.90 -4.18
C SER A 218 -19.68 -2.71 -3.27
N MET A 219 -19.92 -1.54 -3.87
CA MET A 219 -20.23 -0.34 -3.10
C MET A 219 -21.51 -0.49 -2.29
N SER A 220 -22.53 -1.13 -2.85
CA SER A 220 -23.80 -1.38 -2.14
C SER A 220 -23.61 -2.25 -0.91
N TYR A 221 -22.77 -3.26 -0.99
CA TYR A 221 -22.46 -4.13 0.15
C TYR A 221 -21.69 -3.38 1.24
N LEU A 222 -20.73 -2.54 0.89
CA LEU A 222 -19.98 -1.72 1.86
C LEU A 222 -20.92 -0.74 2.59
N LEU A 223 -21.83 -0.09 1.88
CA LEU A 223 -22.81 0.81 2.48
C LEU A 223 -23.71 0.07 3.48
N GLU A 224 -24.21 -1.10 3.13
CA GLU A 224 -25.01 -1.92 4.05
C GLU A 224 -24.22 -2.38 5.26
N LEU A 225 -22.94 -2.76 5.08
CA LEU A 225 -22.07 -3.23 6.15
C LEU A 225 -21.77 -2.16 7.21
N PHE A 226 -21.74 -0.89 6.80
CA PHE A 226 -21.43 0.25 7.67
C PHE A 226 -22.64 1.01 8.20
N LYS A 227 -23.83 0.81 7.62
CA LYS A 227 -25.05 1.59 7.83
C LYS A 227 -25.40 1.87 9.30
N ASP A 228 -25.33 0.84 10.16
CA ASP A 228 -25.74 0.96 11.55
C ASP A 228 -24.57 1.19 12.53
N LYS A 229 -23.35 1.31 11.99
CA LYS A 229 -22.12 1.39 12.79
C LYS A 229 -21.37 2.70 12.61
N TYR A 230 -21.44 3.29 11.41
CA TYR A 230 -20.62 4.43 11.04
C TYR A 230 -21.41 5.48 10.27
N TYR A 231 -21.05 6.72 10.49
CA TYR A 231 -21.37 7.84 9.63
C TYR A 231 -20.28 7.98 8.57
N ILE A 232 -20.64 8.02 7.29
CA ILE A 232 -19.67 8.29 6.22
C ILE A 232 -19.41 9.79 6.14
N ASP A 233 -18.24 10.20 6.62
CA ASP A 233 -17.79 11.59 6.65
C ASP A 233 -17.34 12.06 5.27
N SER A 234 -16.62 11.24 4.54
CA SER A 234 -16.19 11.51 3.15
C SER A 234 -15.92 10.22 2.40
N PHE A 235 -16.10 10.27 1.09
CA PHE A 235 -15.74 9.19 0.18
C PHE A 235 -14.84 9.71 -0.93
N SER A 236 -13.76 8.97 -1.19
CA SER A 236 -12.81 9.24 -2.27
C SER A 236 -12.43 7.91 -2.92
N TYR A 237 -12.06 7.93 -4.18
CA TYR A 237 -11.59 6.72 -4.86
C TYR A 237 -10.44 7.05 -5.81
N ILE A 238 -9.63 6.05 -6.11
CA ILE A 238 -8.61 6.11 -7.14
C ILE A 238 -9.12 5.23 -8.29
N ASP A 239 -9.18 5.79 -9.49
CA ASP A 239 -9.68 5.07 -10.66
C ASP A 239 -8.61 4.14 -11.29
N ASP A 240 -9.00 3.43 -12.35
CA ASP A 240 -8.12 2.48 -13.06
C ASP A 240 -6.95 3.16 -13.81
N ASN A 241 -6.99 4.50 -13.97
CA ASN A 241 -5.87 5.28 -14.51
C ASN A 241 -4.87 5.66 -13.41
N GLY A 242 -5.23 5.45 -12.14
CA GLY A 242 -4.44 5.84 -10.97
C GLY A 242 -4.69 7.27 -10.51
N ASP A 243 -5.78 7.91 -10.96
CA ASP A 243 -6.15 9.28 -10.63
C ASP A 243 -7.06 9.31 -9.39
N LEU A 244 -6.80 10.26 -8.47
CA LEU A 244 -7.56 10.44 -7.26
C LEU A 244 -8.78 11.33 -7.48
N HIS A 245 -9.94 10.86 -7.04
CA HIS A 245 -11.20 11.59 -6.98
C HIS A 245 -11.60 11.80 -5.52
N GLU A 246 -11.46 13.04 -5.01
CA GLU A 246 -11.70 13.36 -3.61
C GLU A 246 -13.14 13.85 -3.35
N ASN A 247 -13.69 13.48 -2.18
CA ASN A 247 -14.94 13.99 -1.63
C ASN A 247 -16.15 13.84 -2.56
N ILE A 248 -16.26 12.68 -3.19
CA ILE A 248 -17.36 12.37 -4.09
C ILE A 248 -18.63 12.09 -3.31
N GLN A 249 -19.75 12.65 -3.75
CA GLN A 249 -21.06 12.37 -3.17
C GLN A 249 -21.53 10.98 -3.55
N ILE A 250 -21.79 10.16 -2.53
CA ILE A 250 -22.39 8.84 -2.72
C ILE A 250 -23.88 9.07 -3.01
N LYS A 251 -24.32 8.79 -4.24
CA LYS A 251 -25.74 8.79 -4.58
C LYS A 251 -26.33 7.46 -4.14
N GLU A 252 -27.17 7.48 -3.12
CA GLU A 252 -28.03 6.32 -2.84
C GLU A 252 -28.92 6.11 -4.08
N LYS A 253 -28.85 4.93 -4.67
CA LYS A 253 -29.88 4.52 -5.63
C LYS A 253 -31.13 4.22 -4.84
N ASN A 254 -32.16 5.09 -4.99
CA ASN A 254 -33.51 4.79 -4.58
C ASN A 254 -34.02 3.51 -5.25
#